data_51243a6f2de0af012e7783e9e42c447b
#
_entry.id   51243a6f2de0af012e7783e9e42c447b
#
_cell.length_a   1.000
_cell.length_b   1.000
_cell.length_c   1.000
_cell.angle_alpha   90.00
_cell.angle_beta   90.00
_cell.angle_gamma   90.00
#
_symmetry.space_group_name_H-M   'P 1'
#
loop_
_entity.id
_entity.type
_entity.pdbx_description
1 polymer ?
#
loop_
_entity_poly.entity_id
_entity_poly.type
_entity_poly.pdbx_seq_one_letter_code
_entity_poly.pdbx_strand_id
1 'polypeptide(L)'
;MSTSRNISPVSQNRELFYNANADAPTSRILIETGQELVQYHQDTSGRIWYNDLSVDYDPHWHTALEIIMPVENWYDIYVGESYYHATPGDIMLIPPGELHSLKAPEEGNRFIFMFDLSNFSRLNGFASIQSILAQPMLLTRATYPNVYDDIYEILVQMRNEYFSKKEFADLTICSLLLNLFVKLGTNHLDSIDLFSNIRVYKQKEYVQKFNSVMDYIDSHYTEELN
;
A
#
# COMPACT_ATOMS: atom_id res chain seq x y z
N MET A 1 -22.91 -37.31 0.21
CA MET A 1 -21.98 -36.54 1.05
C MET A 1 -21.73 -35.20 0.35
N SER A 2 -22.42 -34.18 0.79
CA SER A 2 -22.33 -32.83 0.20
C SER A 2 -21.10 -32.14 0.79
N THR A 3 -20.09 -31.93 -0.02
CA THR A 3 -18.94 -31.08 0.33
C THR A 3 -19.39 -29.62 0.30
N SER A 4 -19.76 -29.06 1.45
CA SER A 4 -19.92 -27.63 1.62
C SER A 4 -18.56 -27.00 1.38
N ARG A 5 -18.38 -26.35 0.21
CA ARG A 5 -17.27 -25.44 -0.03
C ARG A 5 -17.40 -24.31 0.98
N ASN A 6 -16.44 -24.17 1.87
CA ASN A 6 -16.27 -22.98 2.70
C ASN A 6 -15.92 -21.82 1.76
N ILE A 7 -16.95 -21.16 1.25
CA ILE A 7 -16.80 -19.94 0.47
C ILE A 7 -16.38 -18.87 1.46
N SER A 8 -15.23 -18.23 1.22
CA SER A 8 -14.73 -17.17 2.10
C SER A 8 -15.81 -16.09 2.22
N PRO A 9 -15.96 -15.42 3.40
CA PRO A 9 -16.96 -14.35 3.59
C PRO A 9 -16.87 -13.24 2.55
N VAL A 10 -15.72 -13.08 1.91
CA VAL A 10 -15.45 -12.06 0.88
C VAL A 10 -16.12 -12.42 -0.45
N SER A 11 -16.15 -13.71 -0.83
CA SER A 11 -16.79 -14.14 -2.08
C SER A 11 -18.32 -14.03 -2.06
N GLN A 12 -18.94 -14.03 -0.85
CA GLN A 12 -20.38 -13.86 -0.70
C GLN A 12 -20.84 -12.39 -0.83
N ASN A 13 -19.90 -11.42 -0.71
CA ASN A 13 -20.19 -9.99 -0.72
C ASN A 13 -19.54 -9.25 -1.90
N ARG A 14 -19.23 -9.95 -2.99
CA ARG A 14 -18.60 -9.35 -4.20
C ARG A 14 -19.34 -8.09 -4.68
N GLU A 15 -20.67 -8.12 -4.69
CA GLU A 15 -21.50 -6.97 -5.10
C GLU A 15 -21.33 -5.74 -4.20
N LEU A 16 -20.98 -5.94 -2.91
CA LEU A 16 -20.77 -4.81 -1.98
C LEU A 16 -19.49 -4.04 -2.28
N PHE A 17 -18.48 -4.69 -2.87
CA PHE A 17 -17.19 -4.10 -3.20
C PHE A 17 -17.07 -3.68 -4.67
N TYR A 18 -17.96 -4.19 -5.52
CA TYR A 18 -17.99 -3.85 -6.93
C TYR A 18 -18.92 -2.65 -7.15
N ASN A 19 -18.36 -1.47 -7.14
CA ASN A 19 -19.09 -0.27 -7.52
C ASN A 19 -18.67 0.18 -8.91
N ALA A 20 -19.31 -0.38 -9.93
CA ALA A 20 -19.05 -0.10 -11.33
C ALA A 20 -19.11 1.40 -11.71
N ASN A 21 -19.79 2.22 -10.91
CA ASN A 21 -19.93 3.64 -11.17
C ASN A 21 -18.92 4.53 -10.42
N ALA A 22 -18.32 4.04 -9.32
CA ALA A 22 -17.37 4.81 -8.54
C ALA A 22 -15.92 4.51 -8.95
N ASP A 23 -15.68 3.28 -9.37
CA ASP A 23 -14.37 2.73 -9.66
C ASP A 23 -14.39 1.96 -10.98
N ALA A 24 -15.16 2.45 -11.98
CA ALA A 24 -14.91 2.02 -13.35
C ALA A 24 -13.40 1.97 -13.54
N PRO A 25 -12.83 0.91 -14.14
CA PRO A 25 -11.41 0.83 -14.35
C PRO A 25 -11.02 2.11 -15.07
N THR A 26 -10.61 3.11 -14.32
CA THR A 26 -10.01 4.29 -14.88
C THR A 26 -8.83 3.72 -15.63
N SER A 27 -8.83 3.98 -16.92
CA SER A 27 -7.73 3.56 -17.77
C SER A 27 -6.46 3.94 -17.06
N ARG A 28 -5.66 2.94 -16.73
CA ARG A 28 -4.37 3.11 -16.12
C ARG A 28 -3.58 4.10 -16.97
N ILE A 29 -3.17 5.22 -16.40
CA ILE A 29 -2.45 6.24 -17.14
C ILE A 29 -0.96 5.98 -16.91
N LEU A 30 -0.32 5.33 -17.90
CA LEU A 30 1.12 5.18 -17.95
C LEU A 30 1.70 6.27 -18.85
N ILE A 31 2.69 6.98 -18.35
CA ILE A 31 3.49 7.89 -19.17
C ILE A 31 4.75 7.19 -19.70
N GLU A 32 5.41 7.80 -20.71
CA GLU A 32 6.57 7.20 -21.42
C GLU A 32 7.72 6.75 -20.49
N THR A 33 7.84 7.34 -19.30
CA THR A 33 8.86 6.98 -18.30
C THR A 33 8.52 5.72 -17.50
N GLY A 34 7.39 5.07 -17.77
CA GLY A 34 6.88 3.95 -16.97
C GLY A 34 6.21 4.39 -15.67
N GLN A 35 6.02 5.69 -15.44
CA GLN A 35 5.28 6.18 -14.29
C GLN A 35 3.78 5.99 -14.49
N GLU A 36 3.13 5.41 -13.51
CA GLU A 36 1.67 5.38 -13.40
C GLU A 36 1.18 6.60 -12.63
N LEU A 37 0.27 7.34 -13.25
CA LEU A 37 -0.43 8.44 -12.58
C LEU A 37 -1.64 7.87 -11.83
N VAL A 38 -1.50 7.76 -10.52
CA VAL A 38 -2.59 7.30 -9.65
C VAL A 38 -3.64 8.39 -9.53
N GLN A 39 -4.86 8.07 -9.95
CA GLN A 39 -5.99 8.96 -9.84
C GLN A 39 -6.77 8.68 -8.56
N TYR A 40 -6.82 9.65 -7.67
CA TYR A 40 -7.65 9.62 -6.48
C TYR A 40 -9.01 10.25 -6.78
N HIS A 41 -10.04 9.88 -6.00
CA HIS A 41 -11.29 10.64 -6.01
C HIS A 41 -11.03 12.05 -5.46
N GLN A 42 -11.84 12.98 -5.89
CA GLN A 42 -11.78 14.35 -5.42
C GLN A 42 -11.89 14.36 -3.88
N ASP A 43 -10.97 15.05 -3.22
CA ASP A 43 -10.88 15.17 -1.75
C ASP A 43 -10.50 13.89 -0.98
N THR A 44 -9.94 12.86 -1.62
CA THR A 44 -9.44 11.66 -0.93
C THR A 44 -7.93 11.52 -1.07
N SER A 45 -7.29 10.96 -0.03
CA SER A 45 -5.85 10.63 -0.02
C SER A 45 -5.58 9.17 -0.33
N GLY A 46 -6.63 8.40 -0.63
CA GLY A 46 -6.53 6.97 -0.87
C GLY A 46 -7.51 6.47 -1.89
N ARG A 47 -7.18 5.33 -2.45
CA ARG A 47 -8.04 4.60 -3.36
C ARG A 47 -7.94 3.10 -3.08
N ILE A 48 -9.08 2.42 -3.09
CA ILE A 48 -9.17 0.98 -2.83
C ILE A 48 -9.99 0.33 -3.93
N TRP A 49 -9.41 -0.69 -4.57
CA TRP A 49 -10.10 -1.49 -5.58
C TRP A 49 -10.30 -2.92 -5.14
N TYR A 50 -11.41 -3.48 -5.53
CA TYR A 50 -11.55 -4.91 -5.66
C TYR A 50 -11.24 -5.28 -7.11
N ASN A 51 -10.08 -5.87 -7.34
CA ASN A 51 -9.59 -6.17 -8.68
C ASN A 51 -9.76 -7.66 -8.97
N ASP A 52 -10.58 -7.96 -9.98
CA ASP A 52 -10.86 -9.31 -10.49
C ASP A 52 -10.32 -9.53 -11.91
N LEU A 53 -9.45 -8.64 -12.37
CA LEU A 53 -8.83 -8.75 -13.68
C LEU A 53 -7.61 -9.68 -13.62
N SER A 54 -7.65 -10.72 -14.44
CA SER A 54 -6.53 -11.65 -14.65
C SER A 54 -5.55 -11.08 -15.68
N VAL A 55 -4.93 -9.95 -15.36
CA VAL A 55 -4.02 -9.23 -16.25
C VAL A 55 -2.71 -8.99 -15.54
N ASP A 56 -1.61 -9.30 -16.23
CA ASP A 56 -0.29 -8.93 -15.78
C ASP A 56 -0.12 -7.41 -15.83
N TYR A 57 0.64 -6.88 -14.88
CA TYR A 57 1.05 -5.48 -14.89
C TYR A 57 2.54 -5.41 -15.21
N ASP A 58 2.86 -4.83 -16.35
CA ASP A 58 4.23 -4.58 -16.78
C ASP A 58 4.98 -3.66 -15.80
N PRO A 59 6.33 -3.67 -15.81
CA PRO A 59 7.13 -2.82 -14.93
C PRO A 59 6.72 -1.35 -14.98
N HIS A 60 6.37 -0.81 -13.83
CA HIS A 60 5.93 0.58 -13.64
C HIS A 60 6.26 1.05 -12.22
N TRP A 61 6.12 2.34 -11.98
CA TRP A 61 6.28 2.94 -10.67
C TRP A 61 5.28 4.09 -10.46
N HIS A 62 4.98 4.40 -9.23
CA HIS A 62 4.11 5.52 -8.83
C HIS A 62 4.51 6.08 -7.47
N THR A 63 3.98 7.27 -7.12
CA THR A 63 4.29 7.95 -5.85
C THR A 63 3.44 7.49 -4.67
N ALA A 64 2.46 6.62 -4.90
CA ALA A 64 1.63 6.06 -3.85
C ALA A 64 2.34 4.94 -3.08
N LEU A 65 2.01 4.78 -1.79
CA LEU A 65 2.15 3.51 -1.10
C LEU A 65 1.10 2.55 -1.65
N GLU A 66 1.51 1.41 -2.17
CA GLU A 66 0.59 0.37 -2.62
C GLU A 66 0.56 -0.80 -1.64
N ILE A 67 -0.65 -1.31 -1.36
CA ILE A 67 -0.83 -2.52 -0.57
C ILE A 67 -1.71 -3.48 -1.38
N ILE A 68 -1.20 -4.69 -1.62
CA ILE A 68 -1.90 -5.75 -2.34
C ILE A 68 -2.29 -6.85 -1.36
N MET A 69 -3.57 -7.20 -1.35
CA MET A 69 -4.12 -8.31 -0.57
C MET A 69 -4.80 -9.32 -1.50
N PRO A 70 -4.16 -10.44 -1.83
CA PRO A 70 -4.82 -11.54 -2.53
C PRO A 70 -6.00 -12.08 -1.72
N VAL A 71 -7.13 -12.30 -2.39
CA VAL A 71 -8.34 -12.91 -1.82
C VAL A 71 -8.53 -14.32 -2.36
N GLU A 72 -8.27 -14.49 -3.64
CA GLU A 72 -8.34 -15.77 -4.35
C GLU A 72 -7.11 -15.89 -5.23
N ASN A 73 -6.52 -17.07 -5.21
CA ASN A 73 -5.32 -17.41 -5.97
C ASN A 73 -4.06 -16.62 -5.57
N TRP A 74 -2.97 -16.88 -6.23
CA TRP A 74 -1.66 -16.30 -5.97
C TRP A 74 -1.38 -15.12 -6.92
N TYR A 75 -0.40 -14.28 -6.52
CA TYR A 75 0.15 -13.22 -7.37
C TYR A 75 1.67 -13.19 -7.19
N ASP A 76 2.39 -13.20 -8.31
CA ASP A 76 3.84 -13.02 -8.30
C ASP A 76 4.17 -11.55 -8.50
N ILE A 77 4.89 -10.99 -7.53
CA ILE A 77 5.19 -9.56 -7.48
C ILE A 77 6.71 -9.39 -7.52
N TYR A 78 7.17 -8.58 -8.45
CA TYR A 78 8.57 -8.22 -8.59
C TYR A 78 8.73 -6.76 -8.19
N VAL A 79 9.62 -6.46 -7.23
CA VAL A 79 9.93 -5.09 -6.80
C VAL A 79 11.44 -4.91 -6.86
N GLY A 80 11.91 -4.09 -7.81
CA GLY A 80 13.34 -4.05 -8.15
C GLY A 80 13.85 -5.43 -8.55
N GLU A 81 14.86 -5.93 -7.83
CA GLU A 81 15.44 -7.28 -8.03
C GLU A 81 14.79 -8.35 -7.16
N SER A 82 13.84 -7.98 -6.30
CA SER A 82 13.22 -8.90 -5.34
C SER A 82 11.95 -9.52 -5.92
N TYR A 83 11.74 -10.80 -5.59
CA TYR A 83 10.56 -11.58 -5.96
C TYR A 83 9.75 -11.98 -4.74
N TYR A 84 8.44 -11.84 -4.84
CA TYR A 84 7.48 -12.18 -3.80
C TYR A 84 6.34 -13.00 -4.39
N HIS A 85 6.02 -14.11 -3.74
CA HIS A 85 4.85 -14.94 -4.07
C HIS A 85 3.80 -14.73 -3.00
N ALA A 86 2.78 -13.95 -3.31
CA ALA A 86 1.70 -13.63 -2.37
C ALA A 86 0.50 -14.54 -2.59
N THR A 87 -0.03 -15.11 -1.53
CA THR A 87 -1.18 -16.02 -1.51
C THR A 87 -2.35 -15.42 -0.71
N PRO A 88 -3.57 -15.99 -0.78
CA PRO A 88 -4.70 -15.47 -0.04
C PRO A 88 -4.42 -15.30 1.45
N GLY A 89 -4.62 -14.07 1.91
CA GLY A 89 -4.34 -13.65 3.27
C GLY A 89 -2.97 -12.99 3.46
N ASP A 90 -2.05 -13.10 2.53
CA ASP A 90 -0.80 -12.33 2.59
C ASP A 90 -1.06 -10.84 2.27
N ILE A 91 -0.18 -9.98 2.78
CA ILE A 91 -0.25 -8.53 2.59
C ILE A 91 1.08 -8.07 2.02
N MET A 92 1.09 -7.60 0.77
CA MET A 92 2.28 -7.04 0.15
C MET A 92 2.23 -5.52 0.21
N LEU A 93 3.27 -4.89 0.79
CA LEU A 93 3.48 -3.45 0.76
C LEU A 93 4.58 -3.12 -0.24
N ILE A 94 4.27 -2.21 -1.17
CA ILE A 94 5.20 -1.70 -2.17
C ILE A 94 5.45 -0.21 -1.88
N PRO A 95 6.71 0.18 -1.64
CA PRO A 95 7.07 1.56 -1.34
C PRO A 95 6.74 2.53 -2.49
N PRO A 96 6.48 3.82 -2.18
CA PRO A 96 6.44 4.87 -3.19
C PRO A 96 7.72 4.93 -4.01
N GLY A 97 7.59 5.06 -5.34
CA GLY A 97 8.71 5.23 -6.25
C GLY A 97 9.44 3.95 -6.67
N GLU A 98 9.10 2.81 -6.10
CA GLU A 98 9.73 1.53 -6.45
C GLU A 98 9.19 0.98 -7.78
N LEU A 99 10.12 0.59 -8.67
CA LEU A 99 9.78 -0.10 -9.91
C LEU A 99 9.28 -1.50 -9.59
N HIS A 100 8.07 -1.80 -10.01
CA HIS A 100 7.46 -3.11 -9.73
C HIS A 100 6.61 -3.61 -10.89
N SER A 101 6.38 -4.91 -10.91
CA SER A 101 5.50 -5.59 -11.85
C SER A 101 4.76 -6.72 -11.16
N LEU A 102 3.64 -7.13 -11.73
CA LEU A 102 2.79 -8.17 -11.16
C LEU A 102 2.37 -9.16 -12.24
N LYS A 103 2.49 -10.44 -11.93
CA LYS A 103 1.89 -11.52 -12.71
C LYS A 103 0.66 -12.04 -12.00
N ALA A 104 -0.43 -12.10 -12.73
CA ALA A 104 -1.70 -12.59 -12.26
C ALA A 104 -1.94 -14.05 -12.71
N PRO A 105 -2.68 -14.84 -11.94
CA PRO A 105 -3.17 -16.15 -12.39
C PRO A 105 -4.28 -15.96 -13.45
N GLU A 106 -4.69 -17.05 -14.10
CA GLU A 106 -5.79 -17.04 -15.08
C GLU A 106 -7.12 -16.60 -14.44
N GLU A 107 -7.30 -16.88 -13.14
CA GLU A 107 -8.45 -16.47 -12.33
C GLU A 107 -7.96 -16.07 -10.94
N GLY A 108 -8.56 -15.06 -10.36
CA GLY A 108 -8.23 -14.63 -8.99
C GLY A 108 -8.72 -13.23 -8.69
N ASN A 109 -8.76 -12.91 -7.41
CA ASN A 109 -9.22 -11.63 -6.91
C ASN A 109 -8.25 -11.08 -5.86
N ARG A 110 -8.10 -9.78 -5.83
CA ARG A 110 -7.29 -9.06 -4.84
C ARG A 110 -7.88 -7.70 -4.51
N PHE A 111 -7.61 -7.21 -3.33
CA PHE A 111 -7.73 -5.79 -3.03
C PHE A 111 -6.41 -5.09 -3.30
N ILE A 112 -6.50 -3.92 -3.90
CA ILE A 112 -5.39 -2.98 -4.08
C ILE A 112 -5.74 -1.71 -3.35
N PHE A 113 -4.85 -1.27 -2.46
CA PHE A 113 -4.96 -0.02 -1.73
C PHE A 113 -3.82 0.88 -2.19
N MET A 114 -4.14 2.10 -2.55
CA MET A 114 -3.14 3.11 -2.88
C MET A 114 -3.35 4.35 -2.03
N PHE A 115 -2.27 4.84 -1.41
CA PHE A 115 -2.33 5.99 -0.51
C PHE A 115 -1.28 7.01 -0.89
N ASP A 116 -1.72 8.27 -1.03
CA ASP A 116 -0.84 9.42 -1.09
C ASP A 116 -0.35 9.76 0.32
N LEU A 117 0.95 9.65 0.54
CA LEU A 117 1.56 9.90 1.84
C LEU A 117 1.97 11.36 2.06
N SER A 118 1.80 12.25 1.09
CA SER A 118 2.21 13.64 1.17
C SER A 118 1.55 14.38 2.34
N ASN A 119 0.28 14.08 2.62
CA ASN A 119 -0.47 14.68 3.71
C ASN A 119 0.08 14.33 5.11
N PHE A 120 0.88 13.27 5.23
CA PHE A 120 1.48 12.81 6.48
C PHE A 120 2.90 13.34 6.70
N SER A 121 3.52 13.94 5.68
CA SER A 121 4.92 14.36 5.69
C SER A 121 5.28 15.34 6.83
N ARG A 122 4.30 16.14 7.25
CA ARG A 122 4.44 17.14 8.33
C ARG A 122 4.21 16.59 9.74
N LEU A 123 3.82 15.32 9.88
CA LEU A 123 3.60 14.72 11.19
C LEU A 123 4.92 14.37 11.86
N ASN A 124 5.05 14.73 13.14
CA ASN A 124 6.21 14.36 13.95
C ASN A 124 6.34 12.82 13.99
N GLY A 125 7.55 12.32 13.71
CA GLY A 125 7.83 10.88 13.67
C GLY A 125 7.55 10.20 12.32
N PHE A 126 6.90 10.86 11.37
CA PHE A 126 6.60 10.25 10.07
C PHE A 126 7.86 9.89 9.26
N ALA A 127 8.95 10.66 9.39
CA ALA A 127 10.24 10.32 8.78
C ALA A 127 10.77 8.94 9.21
N SER A 128 10.48 8.52 10.45
CA SER A 128 10.84 7.18 10.92
C SER A 128 9.98 6.09 10.24
N ILE A 129 8.71 6.37 10.02
CA ILE A 129 7.80 5.48 9.28
C ILE A 129 8.22 5.38 7.82
N GLN A 130 8.56 6.48 7.16
CA GLN A 130 9.08 6.47 5.78
C GLN A 130 10.32 5.58 5.64
N SER A 131 11.22 5.59 6.64
CA SER A 131 12.39 4.71 6.64
C SER A 131 12.02 3.22 6.69
N ILE A 132 10.97 2.86 7.40
CA ILE A 132 10.46 1.49 7.47
C ILE A 132 9.75 1.12 6.17
N LEU A 133 8.93 2.02 5.64
CA LEU A 133 8.21 1.85 4.38
C LEU A 133 9.11 1.96 3.13
N ALA A 134 10.39 2.27 3.28
CA ALA A 134 11.34 2.33 2.17
C ALA A 134 11.77 0.95 1.63
N GLN A 135 11.27 -0.13 2.21
CA GLN A 135 11.56 -1.49 1.75
C GLN A 135 10.25 -2.22 1.45
N PRO A 136 10.18 -2.98 0.35
CA PRO A 136 9.02 -3.82 0.09
C PRO A 136 8.88 -4.89 1.18
N MET A 137 7.65 -5.15 1.61
CA MET A 137 7.37 -6.08 2.70
C MET A 137 6.24 -7.03 2.34
N LEU A 138 6.50 -8.33 2.41
CA LEU A 138 5.46 -9.36 2.39
C LEU A 138 5.15 -9.77 3.82
N LEU A 139 4.03 -9.30 4.35
CA LEU A 139 3.56 -9.65 5.68
C LEU A 139 2.70 -10.90 5.59
N THR A 140 3.14 -11.91 6.33
CA THR A 140 2.40 -13.16 6.55
C THR A 140 2.31 -13.42 8.06
N ARG A 141 1.41 -14.31 8.48
CA ARG A 141 1.38 -14.73 9.90
C ARG A 141 2.69 -15.35 10.37
N ALA A 142 3.46 -15.95 9.46
CA ALA A 142 4.75 -16.56 9.79
C ALA A 142 5.88 -15.52 9.91
N THR A 143 5.89 -14.50 9.04
CA THR A 143 6.97 -13.50 9.01
C THR A 143 6.75 -12.36 10.01
N TYR A 144 5.48 -12.03 10.31
CA TYR A 144 5.09 -10.93 11.22
C TYR A 144 4.07 -11.37 12.28
N PRO A 145 4.33 -12.44 13.07
CA PRO A 145 3.34 -13.05 13.97
C PRO A 145 2.74 -12.08 15.00
N ASN A 146 3.50 -11.08 15.42
CA ASN A 146 3.09 -10.17 16.49
C ASN A 146 2.18 -9.03 16.01
N VAL A 147 2.13 -8.75 14.71
CA VAL A 147 1.45 -7.56 14.18
C VAL A 147 0.54 -7.87 12.99
N TYR A 148 0.67 -9.05 12.39
CA TYR A 148 -0.06 -9.43 11.19
C TYR A 148 -1.58 -9.32 11.35
N ASP A 149 -2.13 -9.92 12.41
CA ASP A 149 -3.60 -9.93 12.60
C ASP A 149 -4.15 -8.51 12.81
N ASP A 150 -3.45 -7.66 13.54
CA ASP A 150 -3.80 -6.26 13.72
C ASP A 150 -3.82 -5.48 12.39
N ILE A 151 -2.78 -5.68 11.56
CA ILE A 151 -2.69 -5.01 10.25
C ILE A 151 -3.78 -5.52 9.31
N TYR A 152 -4.02 -6.82 9.30
CA TYR A 152 -5.07 -7.42 8.49
C TYR A 152 -6.46 -6.83 8.85
N GLU A 153 -6.77 -6.74 10.14
CA GLU A 153 -8.02 -6.14 10.61
C GLU A 153 -8.14 -4.64 10.24
N ILE A 154 -7.05 -3.88 10.35
CA ILE A 154 -7.02 -2.48 9.93
C ILE A 154 -7.36 -2.35 8.44
N LEU A 155 -6.76 -3.18 7.58
CA LEU A 155 -7.03 -3.14 6.14
C LEU A 155 -8.47 -3.55 5.81
N VAL A 156 -9.01 -4.53 6.53
CA VAL A 156 -10.44 -4.91 6.43
C VAL A 156 -11.36 -3.75 6.84
N GLN A 157 -11.02 -3.03 7.90
CA GLN A 157 -11.78 -1.85 8.33
C GLN A 157 -11.68 -0.73 7.29
N MET A 158 -10.48 -0.41 6.78
CA MET A 158 -10.30 0.59 5.71
C MET A 158 -11.16 0.26 4.49
N ARG A 159 -11.11 -1.00 4.03
CA ARG A 159 -11.94 -1.46 2.92
C ARG A 159 -13.42 -1.24 3.19
N ASN A 160 -13.92 -1.69 4.34
CA ASN A 160 -15.33 -1.55 4.69
C ASN A 160 -15.75 -0.08 4.76
N GLU A 161 -14.89 0.78 5.31
CA GLU A 161 -15.17 2.21 5.42
C GLU A 161 -15.18 2.88 4.04
N TYR A 162 -14.22 2.55 3.17
CA TYR A 162 -14.13 3.09 1.82
C TYR A 162 -15.41 2.83 1.01
N PHE A 163 -15.92 1.59 1.03
CA PHE A 163 -17.12 1.22 0.30
C PHE A 163 -18.43 1.61 1.02
N SER A 164 -18.37 2.04 2.27
CA SER A 164 -19.54 2.50 3.03
C SER A 164 -20.08 3.85 2.56
N LYS A 165 -19.25 4.67 1.89
CA LYS A 165 -19.56 6.04 1.42
C LYS A 165 -20.11 6.98 2.51
N LYS A 166 -19.68 6.79 3.76
CA LYS A 166 -20.03 7.68 4.85
C LYS A 166 -19.29 9.01 4.74
N GLU A 167 -19.88 10.07 5.28
CA GLU A 167 -19.34 11.43 5.23
C GLU A 167 -17.90 11.55 5.74
N PHE A 168 -17.51 10.79 6.78
CA PHE A 168 -16.17 10.85 7.38
C PHE A 168 -15.29 9.64 7.03
N ALA A 169 -15.61 8.92 5.95
CA ALA A 169 -14.89 7.71 5.55
C ALA A 169 -13.39 7.98 5.33
N ASP A 170 -13.05 9.05 4.62
CA ASP A 170 -11.66 9.39 4.33
C ASP A 170 -10.87 9.70 5.61
N LEU A 171 -11.43 10.48 6.55
CA LEU A 171 -10.80 10.73 7.85
C LEU A 171 -10.60 9.46 8.66
N THR A 172 -11.57 8.54 8.62
CA THR A 172 -11.46 7.24 9.28
C THR A 172 -10.34 6.42 8.64
N ILE A 173 -10.26 6.38 7.32
CA ILE A 173 -9.19 5.69 6.58
C ILE A 173 -7.82 6.29 6.91
N CYS A 174 -7.68 7.61 6.95
CA CYS A 174 -6.44 8.27 7.36
C CYS A 174 -6.02 7.88 8.79
N SER A 175 -6.97 7.85 9.72
CA SER A 175 -6.72 7.42 11.10
C SER A 175 -6.27 5.95 11.18
N LEU A 176 -6.90 5.06 10.41
CA LEU A 176 -6.54 3.65 10.33
C LEU A 176 -5.15 3.47 9.69
N LEU A 177 -4.82 4.26 8.67
CA LEU A 177 -3.51 4.24 8.04
C LEU A 177 -2.39 4.67 9.00
N LEU A 178 -2.63 5.71 9.80
CA LEU A 178 -1.71 6.10 10.87
C LEU A 178 -1.53 4.99 11.91
N ASN A 179 -2.62 4.31 12.29
CA ASN A 179 -2.54 3.18 13.22
C ASN A 179 -1.73 2.02 12.62
N LEU A 180 -1.93 1.70 11.34
CA LEU A 180 -1.13 0.72 10.62
C LEU A 180 0.37 1.06 10.68
N PHE A 181 0.73 2.32 10.43
CA PHE A 181 2.12 2.79 10.51
C PHE A 181 2.70 2.67 11.91
N VAL A 182 1.93 3.00 12.94
CA VAL A 182 2.38 2.83 14.35
C VAL A 182 2.62 1.36 14.67
N LYS A 183 1.74 0.45 14.24
CA LYS A 183 1.89 -1.00 14.44
C LYS A 183 3.15 -1.54 13.74
N LEU A 184 3.37 -1.18 12.49
CA LEU A 184 4.59 -1.54 11.75
C LEU A 184 5.84 -0.97 12.41
N GLY A 185 5.78 0.30 12.80
CA GLY A 185 6.89 0.99 13.44
C GLY A 185 7.29 0.35 14.77
N THR A 186 6.32 0.04 15.62
CA THR A 186 6.57 -0.61 16.91
C THR A 186 7.16 -2.01 16.71
N ASN A 187 6.55 -2.82 15.84
CA ASN A 187 7.08 -4.16 15.53
C ASN A 187 8.51 -4.12 14.99
N HIS A 188 8.82 -3.13 14.14
CA HIS A 188 10.17 -2.95 13.63
C HIS A 188 11.17 -2.60 14.72
N LEU A 189 10.82 -1.69 15.63
CA LEU A 189 11.68 -1.31 16.76
C LEU A 189 11.91 -2.49 17.72
N ASP A 190 10.90 -3.30 17.98
CA ASP A 190 11.01 -4.48 18.84
C ASP A 190 11.89 -5.59 18.21
N SER A 191 11.97 -5.62 16.88
CA SER A 191 12.79 -6.60 16.13
C SER A 191 14.23 -6.18 15.90
N ILE A 192 14.57 -4.91 16.14
CA ILE A 192 15.94 -4.41 15.99
C ILE A 192 16.75 -4.80 17.23
N ASP A 193 17.67 -5.74 17.03
CA ASP A 193 18.72 -5.98 18.01
C ASP A 193 19.57 -4.71 18.19
N LEU A 194 19.88 -4.32 19.42
CA LEU A 194 20.55 -3.06 19.80
C LEU A 194 21.87 -2.77 19.04
N PHE A 195 22.41 -3.75 18.34
CA PHE A 195 23.64 -3.65 17.53
C PHE A 195 23.45 -3.27 16.07
N SER A 196 22.20 -3.20 15.55
CA SER A 196 21.92 -2.85 14.15
C SER A 196 21.65 -1.34 13.91
N ASN A 197 21.74 -0.52 14.96
CA ASN A 197 21.38 0.89 14.98
C ASN A 197 22.12 1.79 13.96
N ILE A 198 23.32 1.41 13.50
CA ILE A 198 24.11 2.25 12.59
C ILE A 198 23.49 2.34 11.19
N ARG A 199 22.86 1.25 10.72
CA ARG A 199 22.24 1.20 9.38
C ARG A 199 20.93 1.99 9.36
N VAL A 200 20.13 1.87 10.39
CA VAL A 200 18.87 2.63 10.57
C VAL A 200 19.14 4.13 10.72
N TYR A 201 20.21 4.51 11.42
CA TYR A 201 20.59 5.93 11.58
C TYR A 201 20.99 6.58 10.25
N LYS A 202 21.79 5.88 9.42
CA LYS A 202 22.16 6.36 8.09
C LYS A 202 20.96 6.48 7.16
N GLN A 203 20.08 5.49 7.16
CA GLN A 203 18.86 5.51 6.33
C GLN A 203 17.93 6.66 6.74
N LYS A 204 17.78 6.91 8.04
CA LYS A 204 17.03 8.05 8.57
C LYS A 204 17.61 9.39 8.14
N GLU A 205 18.93 9.52 8.15
CA GLU A 205 19.63 10.73 7.70
C GLU A 205 19.41 11.01 6.20
N TYR A 206 19.45 9.98 5.36
CA TYR A 206 19.17 10.10 3.92
C TYR A 206 17.73 10.51 3.65
N VAL A 207 16.76 9.88 4.32
CA VAL A 207 15.34 10.24 4.19
C VAL A 207 15.08 11.67 4.64
N GLN A 208 15.70 12.12 5.74
CA GLN A 208 15.57 13.50 6.19
C GLN A 208 16.16 14.50 5.18
N LYS A 209 17.34 14.19 4.61
CA LYS A 209 17.95 15.02 3.56
C LYS A 209 17.09 15.08 2.31
N PHE A 210 16.55 13.94 1.88
CA PHE A 210 15.66 13.87 0.72
C PHE A 210 14.41 14.72 0.93
N ASN A 211 13.74 14.57 2.09
CA ASN A 211 12.55 15.36 2.41
C ASN A 211 12.88 16.87 2.47
N SER A 212 14.03 17.25 3.04
CA SER A 212 14.45 18.66 3.05
C SER A 212 14.66 19.24 1.65
N VAL A 213 15.16 18.41 0.71
CA VAL A 213 15.30 18.81 -0.69
C VAL A 213 13.93 18.95 -1.36
N MET A 214 13.01 18.01 -1.11
CA MET A 214 11.65 18.09 -1.64
C MET A 214 10.90 19.31 -1.08
N ASP A 215 10.97 19.56 0.23
CA ASP A 215 10.36 20.74 0.87
C ASP A 215 10.95 22.04 0.30
N TYR A 216 12.26 22.05 0.00
CA TYR A 216 12.91 23.20 -0.64
C TYR A 216 12.38 23.42 -2.06
N ILE A 217 12.28 22.35 -2.86
CA ILE A 217 11.74 22.41 -4.21
C ILE A 217 10.29 22.92 -4.17
N ASP A 218 9.44 22.33 -3.33
CA ASP A 218 8.03 22.71 -3.20
C ASP A 218 7.85 24.17 -2.76
N SER A 219 8.80 24.70 -1.98
CA SER A 219 8.75 26.09 -1.51
C SER A 219 9.28 27.10 -2.53
N HIS A 220 10.14 26.65 -3.48
CA HIS A 220 10.91 27.55 -4.36
C HIS A 220 10.75 27.21 -5.85
N TYR A 221 9.85 26.26 -6.23
CA TYR A 221 9.73 25.83 -7.63
C TYR A 221 9.30 26.95 -8.61
N THR A 222 8.77 28.07 -8.08
CA THR A 222 8.40 29.25 -8.87
C THR A 222 9.52 30.29 -8.95
N GLU A 223 10.63 30.11 -8.23
CA GLU A 223 11.77 31.02 -8.22
C GLU A 223 12.81 30.61 -9.25
N GLU A 224 13.51 31.57 -9.87
CA GLU A 224 14.64 31.26 -10.73
C GLU A 224 15.78 30.69 -9.87
N LEU A 225 16.24 29.49 -10.23
CA LEU A 225 17.41 28.88 -9.62
C LEU A 225 18.66 29.61 -10.09
N ASN A 226 19.32 30.34 -9.19
CA ASN A 226 20.61 31.00 -9.43
C ASN A 226 21.78 30.08 -9.15
#